data_1eb8db8641c7aac7fc9ed58d549ec877
#
_entry.id   1eb8db8641c7aac7fc9ed58d549ec877
#
_cell.length_a   1.000
_cell.length_b   1.000
_cell.length_c   1.000
_cell.angle_alpha   90.00
_cell.angle_beta   90.00
_cell.angle_gamma   90.00
#
_symmetry.space_group_name_H-M   'P 1'
#
loop_
_entity.id
_entity.type
_entity.pdbx_description
1 polymer ?
#
loop_
_entity_poly.entity_id
_entity_poly.type
_entity_poly.pdbx_seq_one_letter_code
_entity_poly.pdbx_strand_id
1 'polypeptide(L)' 'MTVKYIGKTRNMELTNGKCYEVLSVERGWYRVKTDMLGDYLYPAHLFEIVEE' A
#
# COMPACT_ATOMS: atom_id res chain seq x y z
N MET A 1 9.09 5.71 -2.00
CA MET A 1 8.20 5.27 -3.10
C MET A 1 6.75 5.43 -2.68
N THR A 2 5.97 6.12 -3.50
CA THR A 2 4.55 6.32 -3.24
C THR A 2 3.75 5.45 -4.21
N VAL A 3 2.78 4.73 -3.69
CA VAL A 3 1.94 3.83 -4.48
C VAL A 3 0.48 4.16 -4.28
N LYS A 4 -0.33 3.82 -5.27
CA LYS A 4 -1.78 3.97 -5.19
C LYS A 4 -2.40 2.59 -5.06
N TYR A 5 -3.29 2.43 -4.09
CA TYR A 5 -3.98 1.16 -3.90
C TYR A 5 -5.03 0.98 -4.98
N ILE A 6 -4.92 -0.09 -5.76
CA ILE A 6 -5.85 -0.37 -6.85
C ILE A 6 -6.75 -1.56 -6.57
N GLY A 7 -6.63 -2.15 -5.39
CA GLY A 7 -7.48 -3.26 -4.99
C GLY A 7 -8.80 -2.77 -4.41
N LYS A 8 -9.59 -3.71 -3.95
CA LYS A 8 -10.88 -3.40 -3.34
C LYS A 8 -10.65 -2.77 -1.96
N THR A 9 -11.41 -1.73 -1.66
CA THR A 9 -11.30 -1.05 -0.36
C THR A 9 -11.45 -2.04 0.79
N ARG A 10 -10.49 -2.00 1.71
CA ARG A 10 -10.52 -2.77 2.95
C ARG A 10 -10.75 -1.79 4.07
N ASN A 11 -11.95 -1.84 4.65
CA ASN A 11 -12.34 -0.87 5.67
C ASN A 11 -11.28 -0.75 6.76
N MET A 12 -10.86 0.50 7.04
CA MET A 12 -9.86 0.83 8.06
C MET A 12 -8.45 0.33 7.77
N GLU A 13 -8.20 -0.20 6.58
CA GLU A 13 -6.86 -0.61 6.18
C GLU A 13 -6.40 0.17 4.97
N LEU A 14 -6.99 -0.12 3.81
CA LEU A 14 -6.60 0.47 2.53
C LEU A 14 -7.83 0.91 1.77
N THR A 15 -7.77 2.12 1.22
CA THR A 15 -8.86 2.68 0.44
C THR A 15 -8.50 2.67 -1.03
N ASN A 16 -9.37 2.13 -1.87
CA ASN A 16 -9.15 2.12 -3.31
C ASN A 16 -8.93 3.55 -3.82
N GLY A 17 -7.89 3.72 -4.62
CA GLY A 17 -7.57 5.02 -5.22
C GLY A 17 -6.75 5.94 -4.34
N LYS A 18 -6.53 5.58 -3.08
CA LYS A 18 -5.73 6.40 -2.17
C LYS A 18 -4.25 6.04 -2.31
N CYS A 19 -3.39 7.04 -2.11
CA CYS A 19 -1.95 6.82 -2.19
C CYS A 19 -1.37 6.55 -0.81
N TYR A 20 -0.34 5.71 -0.79
CA TYR A 20 0.32 5.31 0.45
C TYR A 20 1.83 5.33 0.26
N GLU A 21 2.55 5.56 1.34
CA GLU A 21 4.00 5.51 1.32
C GLU A 21 4.47 4.10 1.61
N VAL A 22 5.41 3.60 0.79
CA VAL A 22 6.00 2.28 1.00
C VAL A 22 7.19 2.46 1.94
N LEU A 23 7.14 1.80 3.09
CA LEU A 23 8.20 1.90 4.09
C LEU A 23 9.39 1.01 3.75
N SER A 24 9.12 -0.15 3.17
CA SER A 24 10.18 -1.06 2.73
C SER A 24 9.59 -2.06 1.74
N VAL A 25 10.48 -2.68 0.96
CA VAL A 25 10.10 -3.75 0.03
C VAL A 25 10.74 -5.02 0.55
N GLU A 26 9.93 -6.02 0.83
CA GLU A 26 10.40 -7.28 1.42
C GLU A 26 9.96 -8.44 0.54
N ARG A 27 10.90 -8.97 -0.23
CA ARG A 27 10.65 -10.11 -1.12
C ARG A 27 9.49 -9.87 -2.09
N GLY A 28 9.43 -8.66 -2.65
CA GLY A 28 8.37 -8.32 -3.59
C GLY A 28 7.07 -7.90 -2.94
N TRP A 29 7.02 -7.87 -1.61
CA TRP A 29 5.87 -7.36 -0.86
C TRP A 29 6.19 -5.95 -0.40
N TYR A 30 5.18 -5.12 -0.35
CA TYR A 30 5.32 -3.74 0.12
C TYR A 30 4.85 -3.65 1.57
N ARG A 31 5.71 -3.09 2.43
CA ARG A 31 5.29 -2.73 3.78
C ARG A 31 4.74 -1.32 3.70
N VAL A 32 3.46 -1.19 3.96
CA VAL A 32 2.71 0.04 3.75
C VAL A 32 2.04 0.48 5.05
N LYS A 33 2.09 1.78 5.32
CA LYS A 33 1.40 2.34 6.47
C LYS A 33 -0.09 2.47 6.11
N THR A 34 -0.94 1.81 6.88
CA THR A 34 -2.38 1.76 6.60
C THR A 34 -3.14 2.96 7.12
N ASP A 35 -4.43 3.01 6.81
CA ASP A 35 -5.31 4.07 7.32
C ASP A 35 -5.42 4.06 8.85
N MET A 36 -5.12 2.92 9.47
CA MET A 36 -5.15 2.76 10.92
C MET A 36 -3.82 3.05 11.59
N LEU A 37 -2.88 3.62 10.84
CA LEU A 37 -1.55 4.00 11.35
C LEU A 37 -0.64 2.83 11.68
N GLY A 38 -1.08 1.59 11.47
CA GLY A 38 -0.22 0.42 11.57
C GLY A 38 0.46 0.18 10.23
N ASP A 39 1.51 -0.63 10.20
CA ASP A 39 2.11 -1.03 8.94
C ASP A 39 2.03 -2.53 8.77
N TYR A 40 1.75 -2.95 7.52
CA TYR A 40 1.60 -4.37 7.19
C TYR A 40 2.15 -4.63 5.82
N LEU A 41 2.43 -5.89 5.53
CA LEU A 41 2.93 -6.33 4.23
C LEU A 41 1.77 -6.70 3.32
N TYR A 42 1.82 -6.21 2.08
CA TYR A 42 0.82 -6.49 1.06
C TYR A 42 1.50 -6.88 -0.25
N PRO A 43 0.86 -7.75 -1.06
CA PRO A 43 1.41 -8.07 -2.38
C PRO A 43 1.51 -6.83 -3.26
N ALA A 44 2.62 -6.69 -3.97
CA ALA A 44 2.85 -5.51 -4.79
C ALA A 44 1.79 -5.32 -5.89
N HIS A 45 1.18 -6.41 -6.36
CA HIS A 45 0.18 -6.31 -7.43
C HIS A 45 -1.09 -5.55 -7.03
N LEU A 46 -1.27 -5.30 -5.73
CA LEU A 46 -2.41 -4.53 -5.25
C LEU A 46 -2.20 -3.02 -5.44
N PHE A 47 -1.04 -2.62 -5.90
CA PHE A 47 -0.68 -1.21 -5.99
C PHE A 47 -0.10 -0.83 -7.34
N GLU A 48 -0.19 0.45 -7.63
CA GLU A 48 0.42 1.08 -8.79
C GLU A 48 1.45 2.07 -8.29
N ILE A 49 2.68 2.02 -8.82
CA ILE A 49 3.70 2.99 -8.41
C ILE A 49 3.35 4.32 -9.05
N VAL A 50 3.20 5.36 -8.22
CA VAL A 50 2.94 6.71 -8.73
C VAL A 50 4.16 7.62 -8.59
N GLU A 51 5.07 7.30 -7.66
CA GLU A 51 6.28 8.09 -7.50
C GLU A 51 7.36 7.25 -6.83
N GLU A 52 8.49 7.13 -7.48
CA GLU A 52 9.62 6.40 -6.93
C GLU A 52 10.55 7.30 -6.13
#